data_ae09de5b443934d7bfde864f126bde52
#
_entry.id   ae09de5b443934d7bfde864f126bde52
#
_cell.length_a   1.000
_cell.length_b   1.000
_cell.length_c   1.000
_cell.angle_alpha   90.00
_cell.angle_beta   90.00
_cell.angle_gamma   90.00
#
_symmetry.space_group_name_H-M   'P 1'
#
loop_
_entity.id
_entity.type
_entity.pdbx_description
1 polymer ?
#
loop_
_entity_poly.entity_id
_entity_poly.type
_entity_poly.pdbx_seq_one_letter_code
_entity_poly.pdbx_strand_id
1 'polypeptide(L)'
;MRKIIIHVIILFISTFSYGQRLENLIKIGLENNPEIQKFETAYKGVLEKKNEVDAIPNTQFGFGYFASEPETRTGAQRFKLSVKQMIPWFGSITARQNYISSMAEAKFENIAIAKRRLIASLSQTYYNLFTIKEKQEILKKNIALLKTYEKMALTSVETGKASAVDVLKLQIRENDLEQLIEVLGHQFLSMQTKMNTLLSRKKDFKIEVLDSLVISSSFDTIGADNLSLHPELLKYDKLYKSVEQSELLNQKEQKPMIGFGLDYVAVSERPNMSFSDNGKDIVMPMVSLSIPIFSKKHSSKTKQNKLKQEELLFDKQIRQNKLTSMLDTAINERIAAKISFDTHMKNLEKADSAEQILLKSYESGSINFNDVLDIQELKLKFQMKQIEAIKSFYIQSTIINYLSN
;
A
#
# COMPACT_ATOMS: atom_id res chain seq x y z
N MET A 1 -54.38 -16.00 1.19
CA MET A 1 -52.93 -16.30 0.99
C MET A 1 -52.15 -15.16 0.33
N ARG A 2 -52.69 -14.39 -0.61
CA ARG A 2 -51.98 -13.30 -1.32
C ARG A 2 -51.62 -12.07 -0.46
N LYS A 3 -52.41 -11.78 0.61
CA LYS A 3 -52.16 -10.64 1.52
C LYS A 3 -51.10 -10.92 2.60
N ILE A 4 -50.87 -12.18 2.95
CA ILE A 4 -49.84 -12.60 3.94
C ILE A 4 -48.46 -12.54 3.32
N ILE A 5 -48.30 -12.82 2.03
CA ILE A 5 -47.01 -12.78 1.31
C ILE A 5 -46.50 -11.36 1.20
N ILE A 6 -47.38 -10.34 1.04
CA ILE A 6 -46.98 -8.93 0.96
C ILE A 6 -46.46 -8.41 2.30
N HIS A 7 -46.99 -8.85 3.43
CA HIS A 7 -46.54 -8.47 4.77
C HIS A 7 -45.22 -9.13 5.16
N VAL A 8 -44.91 -10.33 4.66
CA VAL A 8 -43.62 -11.01 4.88
C VAL A 8 -42.52 -10.36 4.04
N ILE A 9 -42.79 -9.87 2.83
CA ILE A 9 -41.82 -9.18 1.98
C ILE A 9 -41.47 -7.78 2.53
N ILE A 10 -42.46 -7.08 3.14
CA ILE A 10 -42.20 -5.76 3.76
C ILE A 10 -41.41 -5.91 5.08
N LEU A 11 -41.53 -7.02 5.80
CA LEU A 11 -40.78 -7.26 7.03
C LEU A 11 -39.30 -7.61 6.76
N PHE A 12 -38.95 -8.03 5.54
CA PHE A 12 -37.57 -8.41 5.17
C PHE A 12 -36.72 -7.25 4.63
N ILE A 13 -37.34 -6.07 4.38
CA ILE A 13 -36.64 -4.88 3.84
C ILE A 13 -36.13 -3.94 4.96
N SER A 14 -36.49 -4.17 6.21
CA SER A 14 -36.23 -3.24 7.33
C SER A 14 -34.98 -3.55 8.18
N THR A 15 -34.04 -4.42 7.74
CA THR A 15 -32.88 -4.80 8.57
C THR A 15 -31.51 -4.62 7.94
N PHE A 16 -31.32 -3.69 6.99
CA PHE A 16 -29.99 -3.37 6.47
C PHE A 16 -29.65 -1.88 6.63
N SER A 17 -29.78 -1.36 7.85
CA SER A 17 -29.08 -0.14 8.25
C SER A 17 -27.91 -0.51 9.17
N TYR A 18 -27.03 -1.42 8.70
CA TYR A 18 -25.72 -1.58 9.31
C TYR A 18 -24.79 -0.59 8.63
N GLY A 19 -24.19 0.30 9.41
CA GLY A 19 -23.08 1.14 8.95
C GLY A 19 -22.11 0.31 8.11
N GLN A 20 -21.51 0.91 7.08
CA GLN A 20 -20.60 0.18 6.19
C GLN A 20 -19.46 -0.40 7.03
N ARG A 21 -19.46 -1.71 7.20
CA ARG A 21 -18.41 -2.38 7.97
C ARG A 21 -17.07 -2.10 7.32
N LEU A 22 -16.05 -1.90 8.13
CA LEU A 22 -14.68 -1.63 7.67
C LEU A 22 -14.21 -2.69 6.66
N GLU A 23 -14.58 -3.96 6.87
CA GLU A 23 -14.23 -5.06 5.97
C GLU A 23 -14.75 -4.85 4.53
N ASN A 24 -15.98 -4.33 4.39
CA ASN A 24 -16.54 -4.02 3.06
C ASN A 24 -15.78 -2.88 2.37
N LEU A 25 -15.39 -1.85 3.12
CA LEU A 25 -14.57 -0.75 2.58
C LEU A 25 -13.18 -1.24 2.16
N ILE A 26 -12.56 -2.11 2.95
CA ILE A 26 -11.28 -2.74 2.62
C ILE A 26 -11.41 -3.56 1.33
N LYS A 27 -12.45 -4.38 1.20
CA LYS A 27 -12.69 -5.18 -0.01
C LYS A 27 -12.81 -4.29 -1.26
N ILE A 28 -13.66 -3.25 -1.20
CA ILE A 28 -13.83 -2.28 -2.30
C ILE A 28 -12.50 -1.60 -2.64
N GLY A 29 -11.73 -1.22 -1.63
CA GLY A 29 -10.42 -0.58 -1.83
C GLY A 29 -9.42 -1.51 -2.53
N LEU A 30 -9.32 -2.77 -2.10
CA LEU A 30 -8.42 -3.76 -2.68
C LEU A 30 -8.74 -4.06 -4.15
N GLU A 31 -10.03 -4.04 -4.53
CA GLU A 31 -10.48 -4.31 -5.89
C GLU A 31 -10.24 -3.11 -6.85
N ASN A 32 -10.34 -1.88 -6.35
CA ASN A 32 -10.40 -0.70 -7.21
C ASN A 32 -9.19 0.24 -7.11
N ASN A 33 -8.25 0.00 -6.18
CA ASN A 33 -7.17 0.94 -5.93
C ASN A 33 -6.13 0.97 -7.07
N PRO A 34 -5.87 2.14 -7.70
CA PRO A 34 -4.94 2.27 -8.82
C PRO A 34 -3.49 1.94 -8.46
N GLU A 35 -3.07 2.12 -7.20
CA GLU A 35 -1.72 1.79 -6.77
C GLU A 35 -1.47 0.28 -6.82
N ILE A 36 -2.46 -0.53 -6.40
CA ILE A 36 -2.39 -1.99 -6.51
C ILE A 36 -2.35 -2.39 -7.99
N GLN A 37 -3.26 -1.86 -8.82
CA GLN A 37 -3.31 -2.14 -10.27
C GLN A 37 -2.00 -1.76 -10.97
N LYS A 38 -1.38 -0.64 -10.59
CA LYS A 38 -0.06 -0.23 -11.07
C LYS A 38 1.01 -1.28 -10.78
N PHE A 39 1.07 -1.81 -9.55
CA PHE A 39 2.06 -2.82 -9.19
C PHE A 39 1.79 -4.17 -9.86
N GLU A 40 0.52 -4.57 -10.01
CA GLU A 40 0.13 -5.76 -10.77
C GLU A 40 0.52 -5.65 -12.24
N THR A 41 0.29 -4.49 -12.86
CA THR A 41 0.70 -4.21 -14.24
C THR A 41 2.21 -4.21 -14.38
N ALA A 42 2.95 -3.61 -13.43
CA ALA A 42 4.40 -3.62 -13.43
C ALA A 42 4.98 -5.05 -13.28
N TYR A 43 4.36 -5.89 -12.46
CA TYR A 43 4.71 -7.30 -12.33
C TYR A 43 4.50 -8.06 -13.65
N LYS A 44 3.32 -7.91 -14.29
CA LYS A 44 3.01 -8.50 -15.60
C LYS A 44 4.02 -8.06 -16.67
N GLY A 45 4.40 -6.76 -16.67
CA GLY A 45 5.40 -6.23 -17.61
C GLY A 45 6.80 -6.85 -17.42
N VAL A 46 7.18 -7.21 -16.19
CA VAL A 46 8.46 -7.93 -15.97
C VAL A 46 8.35 -9.40 -16.39
N LEU A 47 7.18 -10.03 -16.18
CA LEU A 47 6.96 -11.40 -16.67
C LEU A 47 7.04 -11.47 -18.21
N GLU A 48 6.53 -10.46 -18.91
CA GLU A 48 6.60 -10.42 -20.38
C GLU A 48 8.05 -10.32 -20.90
N LYS A 49 8.94 -9.67 -20.14
CA LYS A 49 10.39 -9.67 -20.47
C LYS A 49 11.00 -11.05 -20.54
N LYS A 50 10.39 -12.06 -19.89
CA LYS A 50 10.86 -13.44 -20.01
C LYS A 50 10.74 -13.97 -21.45
N ASN A 51 9.67 -13.58 -22.15
CA ASN A 51 9.46 -13.94 -23.56
C ASN A 51 10.46 -13.21 -24.47
N GLU A 52 10.78 -11.93 -24.16
CA GLU A 52 11.80 -11.16 -24.89
C GLU A 52 13.19 -11.83 -24.80
N VAL A 53 13.59 -12.30 -23.63
CA VAL A 53 14.93 -12.88 -23.41
C VAL A 53 15.05 -14.35 -23.83
N ASP A 54 13.96 -15.01 -24.18
CA ASP A 54 13.94 -16.38 -24.71
C ASP A 54 14.42 -16.43 -26.17
N ALA A 55 14.42 -15.29 -26.84
CA ALA A 55 14.82 -15.19 -28.23
C ALA A 55 16.34 -15.41 -28.43
N ILE A 56 16.68 -16.16 -29.47
CA ILE A 56 18.05 -16.20 -29.98
C ILE A 56 18.39 -14.87 -30.67
N PRO A 57 19.68 -14.47 -30.76
CA PRO A 57 20.08 -13.27 -31.49
C PRO A 57 19.55 -13.25 -32.92
N ASN A 58 19.35 -12.06 -33.46
CA ASN A 58 18.81 -11.88 -34.81
C ASN A 58 19.67 -12.56 -35.88
N THR A 59 19.02 -13.20 -36.83
CA THR A 59 19.65 -13.67 -38.05
C THR A 59 20.14 -12.50 -38.88
N GLN A 60 21.39 -12.51 -39.28
CA GLN A 60 21.99 -11.48 -40.10
C GLN A 60 21.99 -11.87 -41.55
N PHE A 61 21.44 -11.04 -42.42
CA PHE A 61 21.50 -11.16 -43.87
C PHE A 61 22.45 -10.10 -44.41
N GLY A 62 23.38 -10.50 -45.28
CA GLY A 62 24.30 -9.59 -45.94
C GLY A 62 24.22 -9.74 -47.44
N PHE A 63 24.29 -8.61 -48.15
CA PHE A 63 24.46 -8.53 -49.60
C PHE A 63 25.70 -7.74 -49.91
N GLY A 64 26.55 -8.25 -50.76
CA GLY A 64 27.75 -7.54 -51.28
C GLY A 64 27.79 -7.65 -52.79
N TYR A 65 28.07 -6.51 -53.46
CA TYR A 65 28.32 -6.49 -54.89
C TYR A 65 29.79 -6.17 -55.11
N PHE A 66 30.48 -6.91 -56.01
CA PHE A 66 31.86 -6.69 -56.35
C PHE A 66 31.97 -5.61 -57.44
N ALA A 67 32.25 -4.38 -57.06
CA ALA A 67 32.48 -3.28 -58.01
C ALA A 67 33.75 -3.51 -58.86
N SER A 68 34.73 -4.25 -58.32
CA SER A 68 35.86 -4.79 -59.05
C SER A 68 35.77 -6.32 -58.95
N GLU A 69 35.48 -6.98 -60.06
CA GLU A 69 35.20 -8.42 -60.11
C GLU A 69 36.48 -9.23 -59.89
N PRO A 70 36.69 -9.89 -58.72
CA PRO A 70 37.87 -10.73 -58.52
C PRO A 70 37.72 -12.05 -59.31
N GLU A 71 38.75 -12.37 -60.05
CA GLU A 71 38.82 -13.58 -60.82
C GLU A 71 39.09 -14.83 -59.97
N THR A 72 38.38 -15.90 -60.24
CA THR A 72 38.61 -17.23 -59.67
C THR A 72 38.84 -18.28 -60.78
N ARG A 73 39.23 -19.52 -60.43
CA ARG A 73 39.39 -20.54 -61.42
C ARG A 73 38.10 -20.80 -62.25
N THR A 74 36.92 -20.64 -61.59
CA THR A 74 35.59 -20.87 -62.22
C THR A 74 35.00 -19.65 -62.90
N GLY A 75 35.61 -18.45 -62.73
CA GLY A 75 35.15 -17.20 -63.31
C GLY A 75 35.18 -16.01 -62.34
N ALA A 76 34.73 -14.83 -62.78
CA ALA A 76 34.69 -13.63 -61.99
C ALA A 76 33.51 -13.62 -61.01
N GLN A 77 33.76 -13.22 -59.75
CA GLN A 77 32.74 -13.07 -58.73
C GLN A 77 31.94 -11.80 -58.95
N ARG A 78 30.58 -11.86 -58.92
CA ARG A 78 29.70 -10.73 -59.16
C ARG A 78 29.06 -10.18 -57.90
N PHE A 79 28.38 -11.05 -57.13
CA PHE A 79 27.78 -10.68 -55.87
C PHE A 79 27.84 -11.82 -54.88
N LYS A 80 27.71 -11.42 -53.60
CA LYS A 80 27.71 -12.36 -52.46
C LYS A 80 26.43 -12.16 -51.65
N LEU A 81 25.74 -13.25 -51.35
CA LEU A 81 24.69 -13.32 -50.33
C LEU A 81 25.24 -14.05 -49.11
N SER A 82 24.93 -13.57 -47.92
CA SER A 82 25.33 -14.23 -46.67
C SER A 82 24.18 -14.29 -45.69
N VAL A 83 24.07 -15.43 -45.00
CA VAL A 83 23.14 -15.62 -43.86
C VAL A 83 23.98 -16.08 -42.69
N LYS A 84 23.85 -15.42 -41.52
CA LYS A 84 24.57 -15.77 -40.30
C LYS A 84 23.62 -15.79 -39.11
N GLN A 85 23.73 -16.85 -38.29
CA GLN A 85 23.01 -17.02 -37.04
C GLN A 85 24.00 -17.27 -35.91
N MET A 86 23.96 -16.36 -34.86
CA MET A 86 24.71 -16.60 -33.64
C MET A 86 23.84 -17.30 -32.60
N ILE A 87 24.39 -18.30 -31.93
CA ILE A 87 23.73 -19.07 -30.89
C ILE A 87 24.52 -18.86 -29.59
N PRO A 88 23.86 -18.36 -28.50
CA PRO A 88 24.51 -18.21 -27.20
C PRO A 88 24.91 -19.57 -26.64
N TRP A 89 25.95 -19.60 -25.79
CA TRP A 89 26.37 -20.82 -25.11
C TRP A 89 25.24 -21.47 -24.33
N PHE A 90 25.30 -22.79 -24.23
CA PHE A 90 24.29 -23.59 -23.53
C PHE A 90 23.97 -23.07 -22.14
N GLY A 91 22.68 -22.91 -21.85
CA GLY A 91 22.14 -22.38 -20.58
C GLY A 91 22.20 -20.87 -20.43
N SER A 92 22.67 -20.09 -21.42
CA SER A 92 22.66 -18.62 -21.35
C SER A 92 21.23 -18.05 -21.39
N ILE A 93 20.37 -18.58 -22.26
CA ILE A 93 18.95 -18.21 -22.35
C ILE A 93 18.25 -18.53 -21.03
N THR A 94 18.41 -19.74 -20.52
CA THR A 94 17.84 -20.15 -19.22
C THR A 94 18.31 -19.24 -18.08
N ALA A 95 19.59 -18.86 -18.05
CA ALA A 95 20.11 -17.93 -17.04
C ALA A 95 19.47 -16.54 -17.14
N ARG A 96 19.20 -16.04 -18.36
CA ARG A 96 18.46 -14.79 -18.58
C ARG A 96 17.02 -14.89 -18.06
N GLN A 97 16.33 -15.98 -18.39
CA GLN A 97 14.96 -16.23 -17.91
C GLN A 97 14.91 -16.34 -16.38
N ASN A 98 15.87 -17.03 -15.75
CA ASN A 98 15.95 -17.13 -14.29
C ASN A 98 16.18 -15.77 -13.62
N TYR A 99 17.06 -14.95 -14.21
CA TYR A 99 17.30 -13.59 -13.73
C TYR A 99 16.02 -12.73 -13.81
N ILE A 100 15.33 -12.73 -14.94
CA ILE A 100 14.07 -12.00 -15.11
C ILE A 100 12.99 -12.53 -14.15
N SER A 101 12.87 -13.86 -14.02
CA SER A 101 11.91 -14.48 -13.09
C SER A 101 12.17 -14.06 -11.63
N SER A 102 13.43 -14.03 -11.20
CA SER A 102 13.77 -13.59 -9.84
C SER A 102 13.53 -12.10 -9.61
N MET A 103 13.69 -11.25 -10.63
CA MET A 103 13.28 -9.85 -10.58
C MET A 103 11.76 -9.71 -10.48
N ALA A 104 10.99 -10.56 -11.17
CA ALA A 104 9.54 -10.57 -11.08
C ALA A 104 9.06 -10.93 -9.66
N GLU A 105 9.69 -11.92 -9.01
CA GLU A 105 9.39 -12.26 -7.61
C GLU A 105 9.57 -11.05 -6.67
N ALA A 106 10.65 -10.28 -6.83
CA ALA A 106 10.86 -9.06 -6.05
C ALA A 106 9.83 -7.95 -6.34
N LYS A 107 9.33 -7.88 -7.59
CA LYS A 107 8.25 -6.96 -7.98
C LYS A 107 6.90 -7.39 -7.42
N PHE A 108 6.65 -8.69 -7.30
CA PHE A 108 5.43 -9.24 -6.70
C PHE A 108 5.25 -8.78 -5.26
N GLU A 109 6.31 -8.72 -4.46
CA GLU A 109 6.25 -8.24 -3.07
C GLU A 109 5.71 -6.80 -2.96
N ASN A 110 5.88 -5.95 -3.98
CA ASN A 110 5.30 -4.61 -3.96
C ASN A 110 3.77 -4.62 -3.98
N ILE A 111 3.14 -5.66 -4.55
CA ILE A 111 1.68 -5.83 -4.54
C ILE A 111 1.20 -6.10 -3.10
N ALA A 112 1.87 -7.03 -2.39
CA ALA A 112 1.56 -7.34 -1.00
C ALA A 112 1.76 -6.12 -0.09
N ILE A 113 2.86 -5.37 -0.28
CA ILE A 113 3.15 -4.13 0.45
C ILE A 113 2.05 -3.08 0.19
N ALA A 114 1.65 -2.87 -1.07
CA ALA A 114 0.60 -1.90 -1.41
C ALA A 114 -0.75 -2.28 -0.79
N LYS A 115 -1.13 -3.56 -0.85
CA LYS A 115 -2.37 -4.07 -0.23
C LYS A 115 -2.37 -3.82 1.28
N ARG A 116 -1.30 -4.18 1.99
CA ARG A 116 -1.19 -3.96 3.45
C ARG A 116 -1.26 -2.47 3.80
N ARG A 117 -0.56 -1.61 3.05
CA ARG A 117 -0.60 -0.15 3.27
C ARG A 117 -1.99 0.44 3.05
N LEU A 118 -2.68 -0.02 2.02
CA LEU A 118 -4.06 0.42 1.75
C LEU A 118 -4.99 0.01 2.89
N ILE A 119 -4.93 -1.23 3.36
CA ILE A 119 -5.72 -1.72 4.51
C ILE A 119 -5.47 -0.85 5.74
N ALA A 120 -4.20 -0.58 6.06
CA ALA A 120 -3.85 0.27 7.19
C ALA A 120 -4.37 1.70 7.03
N SER A 121 -4.25 2.30 5.84
CA SER A 121 -4.73 3.66 5.56
C SER A 121 -6.26 3.77 5.62
N LEU A 122 -6.99 2.78 5.10
CA LEU A 122 -8.44 2.71 5.19
C LEU A 122 -8.90 2.58 6.64
N SER A 123 -8.28 1.66 7.41
CA SER A 123 -8.61 1.44 8.82
C SER A 123 -8.37 2.70 9.66
N GLN A 124 -7.21 3.33 9.52
CA GLN A 124 -6.91 4.59 10.24
C GLN A 124 -7.88 5.71 9.89
N THR A 125 -8.23 5.85 8.60
CA THR A 125 -9.19 6.87 8.16
C THR A 125 -10.59 6.57 8.70
N TYR A 126 -10.99 5.30 8.77
CA TYR A 126 -12.25 4.87 9.34
C TYR A 126 -12.36 5.21 10.83
N TYR A 127 -11.31 4.93 11.62
CA TYR A 127 -11.30 5.24 13.04
C TYR A 127 -11.27 6.77 13.31
N ASN A 128 -10.68 7.55 12.43
CA ASN A 128 -10.78 9.00 12.50
C ASN A 128 -12.22 9.49 12.23
N LEU A 129 -12.90 8.96 11.20
CA LEU A 129 -14.31 9.27 10.91
C LEU A 129 -15.22 8.91 12.08
N PHE A 130 -15.03 7.72 12.64
CA PHE A 130 -15.74 7.27 13.85
C PHE A 130 -15.56 8.26 15.01
N THR A 131 -14.32 8.62 15.31
CA THR A 131 -13.99 9.54 16.39
C THR A 131 -14.67 10.91 16.24
N ILE A 132 -14.67 11.46 15.02
CA ILE A 132 -15.32 12.74 14.73
C ILE A 132 -16.82 12.64 14.95
N LYS A 133 -17.47 11.58 14.44
CA LYS A 133 -18.90 11.34 14.64
C LYS A 133 -19.25 11.24 16.13
N GLU A 134 -18.53 10.40 16.87
CA GLU A 134 -18.78 10.22 18.31
C GLU A 134 -18.59 11.52 19.12
N LYS A 135 -17.57 12.31 18.79
CA LYS A 135 -17.38 13.63 19.40
C LYS A 135 -18.57 14.56 19.14
N GLN A 136 -19.08 14.57 17.90
CA GLN A 136 -20.27 15.38 17.59
C GLN A 136 -21.50 14.93 18.40
N GLU A 137 -21.71 13.62 18.56
CA GLU A 137 -22.82 13.10 19.35
C GLU A 137 -22.68 13.43 20.84
N ILE A 138 -21.48 13.36 21.40
CA ILE A 138 -21.19 13.80 22.78
C ILE A 138 -21.52 15.28 22.94
N LEU A 139 -21.05 16.14 22.02
CA LEU A 139 -21.31 17.58 22.07
C LEU A 139 -22.79 17.90 21.97
N LYS A 140 -23.56 17.27 21.09
CA LYS A 140 -25.02 17.43 20.96
C LYS A 140 -25.72 17.11 22.28
N LYS A 141 -25.35 15.99 22.93
CA LYS A 141 -25.89 15.61 24.23
C LYS A 141 -25.57 16.64 25.32
N ASN A 142 -24.34 17.15 25.31
CA ASN A 142 -23.94 18.20 26.27
C ASN A 142 -24.66 19.53 26.04
N ILE A 143 -24.87 19.95 24.79
CA ILE A 143 -25.69 21.16 24.49
C ILE A 143 -27.13 20.98 24.98
N ALA A 144 -27.74 19.82 24.76
CA ALA A 144 -29.08 19.54 25.25
C ALA A 144 -29.17 19.63 26.80
N LEU A 145 -28.12 19.19 27.48
CA LEU A 145 -28.01 19.30 28.94
C LEU A 145 -27.81 20.76 29.39
N LEU A 146 -26.93 21.52 28.73
CA LEU A 146 -26.73 22.96 29.03
C LEU A 146 -28.02 23.75 28.86
N LYS A 147 -28.82 23.50 27.82
CA LYS A 147 -30.15 24.10 27.62
C LYS A 147 -31.14 23.77 28.75
N THR A 148 -31.01 22.62 29.37
CA THR A 148 -31.79 22.28 30.58
C THR A 148 -31.32 23.11 31.76
N TYR A 149 -30.02 23.25 31.94
CA TYR A 149 -29.44 24.06 33.01
C TYR A 149 -29.72 25.56 32.82
N GLU A 150 -29.74 26.07 31.59
CA GLU A 150 -30.13 27.46 31.30
C GLU A 150 -31.56 27.73 31.78
N LYS A 151 -32.52 26.83 31.53
CA LYS A 151 -33.89 26.98 32.04
C LYS A 151 -33.96 26.98 33.55
N MET A 152 -33.18 26.13 34.23
CA MET A 152 -33.09 26.11 35.70
C MET A 152 -32.49 27.41 36.24
N ALA A 153 -31.42 27.91 35.59
CA ALA A 153 -30.79 29.16 35.98
C ALA A 153 -31.72 30.36 35.78
N LEU A 154 -32.46 30.45 34.68
CA LEU A 154 -33.47 31.50 34.45
C LEU A 154 -34.54 31.53 35.53
N THR A 155 -35.11 30.39 35.89
CA THR A 155 -36.08 30.30 37.01
C THR A 155 -35.48 30.73 38.33
N SER A 156 -34.20 30.42 38.57
CA SER A 156 -33.50 30.85 39.78
C SER A 156 -33.23 32.35 39.79
N VAL A 157 -32.97 32.97 38.65
CA VAL A 157 -32.84 34.43 38.50
C VAL A 157 -34.18 35.13 38.80
N GLU A 158 -35.30 34.62 38.25
CA GLU A 158 -36.65 35.17 38.49
C GLU A 158 -37.03 35.14 39.97
N THR A 159 -36.56 34.15 40.72
CA THR A 159 -36.78 34.03 42.16
C THR A 159 -35.71 34.70 43.02
N GLY A 160 -34.76 35.40 42.41
CA GLY A 160 -33.68 36.15 43.12
C GLY A 160 -32.59 35.23 43.73
N LYS A 161 -32.54 33.94 43.37
CA LYS A 161 -31.60 32.94 43.91
C LYS A 161 -30.32 32.78 43.09
N ALA A 162 -30.27 33.28 41.84
CA ALA A 162 -29.13 33.21 40.95
C ALA A 162 -28.84 34.54 40.24
N SER A 163 -27.66 34.68 39.68
CA SER A 163 -27.23 35.85 38.90
C SER A 163 -27.56 35.67 37.42
N ALA A 164 -27.96 36.73 36.71
CA ALA A 164 -28.09 36.77 35.27
C ALA A 164 -26.76 36.42 34.56
N VAL A 165 -25.61 36.61 35.23
CA VAL A 165 -24.28 36.24 34.74
C VAL A 165 -24.16 34.71 34.55
N ASP A 166 -24.84 33.90 35.34
CA ASP A 166 -24.81 32.45 35.23
C ASP A 166 -25.50 31.98 33.95
N VAL A 167 -26.59 32.61 33.55
CA VAL A 167 -27.27 32.37 32.27
C VAL A 167 -26.37 32.74 31.10
N LEU A 168 -25.71 33.90 31.16
CA LEU A 168 -24.78 34.32 30.10
C LEU A 168 -23.59 33.35 29.94
N LYS A 169 -23.05 32.82 31.03
CA LYS A 169 -22.00 31.79 30.99
C LYS A 169 -22.46 30.52 30.30
N LEU A 170 -23.68 30.03 30.55
CA LEU A 170 -24.26 28.91 29.88
C LEU A 170 -24.39 29.12 28.38
N GLN A 171 -24.93 30.30 27.98
CA GLN A 171 -25.07 30.64 26.57
C GLN A 171 -23.71 30.74 25.84
N ILE A 172 -22.70 31.32 26.49
CA ILE A 172 -21.32 31.34 25.94
C ILE A 172 -20.84 29.90 25.74
N ARG A 173 -21.06 29.03 26.72
CA ARG A 173 -20.63 27.62 26.62
C ARG A 173 -21.36 26.85 25.53
N GLU A 174 -22.67 27.08 25.33
CA GLU A 174 -23.44 26.52 24.24
C GLU A 174 -22.86 26.92 22.88
N ASN A 175 -22.60 28.24 22.70
CA ASN A 175 -21.99 28.75 21.46
C ASN A 175 -20.63 28.09 21.16
N ASP A 176 -19.77 27.89 22.17
CA ASP A 176 -18.48 27.23 22.04
C ASP A 176 -18.65 25.78 21.56
N LEU A 177 -19.62 25.04 22.12
CA LEU A 177 -19.89 23.67 21.73
C LEU A 177 -20.53 23.59 20.34
N GLU A 178 -21.41 24.49 19.96
CA GLU A 178 -21.99 24.58 18.61
C GLU A 178 -20.90 24.86 17.57
N GLN A 179 -20.00 25.82 17.82
CA GLN A 179 -18.84 26.08 16.97
C GLN A 179 -17.99 24.80 16.80
N LEU A 180 -17.74 24.08 17.88
CA LEU A 180 -16.93 22.85 17.81
C LEU A 180 -17.60 21.75 16.97
N ILE A 181 -18.94 21.63 17.01
CA ILE A 181 -19.69 20.70 16.14
C ILE A 181 -19.51 21.07 14.66
N GLU A 182 -19.59 22.35 14.31
CA GLU A 182 -19.39 22.81 12.92
C GLU A 182 -17.97 22.50 12.43
N VAL A 183 -16.94 22.81 13.22
CA VAL A 183 -15.54 22.48 12.91
C VAL A 183 -15.36 20.98 12.70
N LEU A 184 -15.92 20.16 13.57
CA LEU A 184 -15.89 18.68 13.42
C LEU A 184 -16.65 18.23 12.16
N GLY A 185 -17.73 18.93 11.77
CA GLY A 185 -18.44 18.68 10.52
C GLY A 185 -17.54 18.82 9.29
N HIS A 186 -16.79 19.91 9.22
CA HIS A 186 -15.81 20.13 8.15
C HIS A 186 -14.65 19.11 8.18
N GLN A 187 -14.19 18.72 9.36
CA GLN A 187 -13.19 17.66 9.51
C GLN A 187 -13.72 16.31 9.02
N PHE A 188 -14.99 15.98 9.29
CA PHE A 188 -15.65 14.77 8.78
C PHE A 188 -15.66 14.74 7.25
N LEU A 189 -16.06 15.83 6.60
CA LEU A 189 -16.07 15.96 5.13
C LEU A 189 -14.67 15.77 4.53
N SER A 190 -13.64 16.32 5.19
CA SER A 190 -12.25 16.12 4.78
C SER A 190 -11.83 14.65 4.86
N MET A 191 -12.13 13.97 5.97
CA MET A 191 -11.83 12.54 6.15
C MET A 191 -12.66 11.65 5.21
N GLN A 192 -13.92 12.02 4.93
CA GLN A 192 -14.77 11.36 3.93
C GLN A 192 -14.15 11.44 2.54
N THR A 193 -13.66 12.61 2.14
CA THR A 193 -12.93 12.80 0.88
C THR A 193 -11.69 11.91 0.82
N LYS A 194 -10.89 11.85 1.89
CA LYS A 194 -9.72 10.98 1.98
C LYS A 194 -10.11 9.50 1.84
N MET A 195 -11.14 9.04 2.54
CA MET A 195 -11.65 7.67 2.44
C MET A 195 -12.08 7.35 1.00
N ASN A 196 -12.86 8.23 0.38
CA ASN A 196 -13.34 8.03 -0.99
C ASN A 196 -12.20 8.01 -2.01
N THR A 197 -11.15 8.80 -1.81
CA THR A 197 -9.93 8.76 -2.63
C THR A 197 -9.23 7.40 -2.50
N LEU A 198 -9.06 6.87 -1.29
CA LEU A 198 -8.48 5.53 -1.08
C LEU A 198 -9.32 4.42 -1.74
N LEU A 199 -10.65 4.60 -1.79
CA LEU A 199 -11.60 3.68 -2.42
C LEU A 199 -11.78 3.92 -3.94
N SER A 200 -11.10 4.93 -4.50
CA SER A 200 -11.19 5.30 -5.93
C SER A 200 -12.61 5.58 -6.40
N ARG A 201 -13.39 6.28 -5.57
CA ARG A 201 -14.78 6.66 -5.87
C ARG A 201 -15.02 8.17 -5.73
N LYS A 202 -16.21 8.67 -6.08
CA LYS A 202 -16.54 10.10 -6.00
C LYS A 202 -16.35 10.63 -4.58
N LYS A 203 -15.75 11.82 -4.44
CA LYS A 203 -15.35 12.44 -3.16
C LYS A 203 -16.49 12.66 -2.16
N ASP A 204 -17.71 12.87 -2.66
CA ASP A 204 -18.93 13.19 -1.93
C ASP A 204 -19.77 11.96 -1.57
N PHE A 205 -19.31 10.76 -1.90
CA PHE A 205 -20.03 9.54 -1.55
C PHE A 205 -20.11 9.40 -0.03
N LYS A 206 -21.31 9.22 0.51
CA LYS A 206 -21.54 9.14 1.96
C LYS A 206 -20.84 7.92 2.56
N ILE A 207 -20.18 8.15 3.68
CA ILE A 207 -19.57 7.11 4.50
C ILE A 207 -20.37 6.98 5.80
N GLU A 208 -20.84 5.79 6.06
CA GLU A 208 -21.46 5.43 7.33
C GLU A 208 -20.45 4.66 8.18
N VAL A 209 -20.27 5.08 9.41
CA VAL A 209 -19.42 4.41 10.40
C VAL A 209 -20.29 3.79 11.48
N LEU A 210 -19.75 2.80 12.20
CA LEU A 210 -20.42 2.17 13.32
C LEU A 210 -20.81 3.19 14.40
N ASP A 211 -21.80 2.84 15.20
CA ASP A 211 -22.25 3.70 16.30
C ASP A 211 -21.47 3.47 17.59
N SER A 212 -20.71 2.38 17.71
CA SER A 212 -19.89 2.10 18.87
C SER A 212 -18.69 1.21 18.55
N LEU A 213 -17.59 1.44 19.24
CA LEU A 213 -16.40 0.59 19.26
C LEU A 213 -16.10 0.22 20.72
N VAL A 214 -15.81 -1.05 20.96
CA VAL A 214 -15.50 -1.57 22.30
C VAL A 214 -14.06 -2.04 22.36
N ILE A 215 -13.30 -1.55 23.34
CA ILE A 215 -11.96 -2.05 23.62
C ILE A 215 -12.09 -3.38 24.37
N SER A 216 -11.61 -4.48 23.76
CA SER A 216 -11.56 -5.79 24.43
C SER A 216 -10.60 -5.77 25.63
N SER A 217 -10.97 -6.50 26.67
CA SER A 217 -10.14 -6.66 27.88
C SER A 217 -8.95 -7.61 27.66
N SER A 218 -9.05 -8.53 26.69
CA SER A 218 -7.99 -9.47 26.34
C SER A 218 -7.21 -8.97 25.13
N PHE A 219 -5.89 -8.87 25.22
CA PHE A 219 -5.00 -8.62 24.09
C PHE A 219 -4.18 -9.85 23.80
N ASP A 220 -4.16 -10.27 22.56
CA ASP A 220 -3.12 -11.19 22.12
C ASP A 220 -1.78 -10.44 22.11
N THR A 221 -0.82 -10.96 22.86
CA THR A 221 0.59 -10.54 22.75
C THR A 221 1.11 -11.07 21.42
N ILE A 222 1.06 -10.22 20.39
CA ILE A 222 1.64 -10.56 19.09
C ILE A 222 3.16 -10.48 19.27
N GLY A 223 3.83 -11.64 19.19
CA GLY A 223 5.27 -11.74 19.27
C GLY A 223 5.95 -11.11 18.03
N ALA A 224 7.17 -10.62 18.21
CA ALA A 224 8.02 -10.10 17.14
C ALA A 224 8.42 -11.16 16.09
N ASP A 225 8.13 -12.43 16.32
CA ASP A 225 8.56 -13.56 15.49
C ASP A 225 8.03 -13.52 14.05
N ASN A 226 6.87 -12.89 13.83
CA ASN A 226 6.27 -12.78 12.48
C ASN A 226 6.86 -11.66 11.61
N LEU A 227 7.66 -10.76 12.19
CA LEU A 227 8.20 -9.63 11.44
C LEU A 227 9.16 -10.06 10.32
N SER A 228 9.86 -11.19 10.47
CA SER A 228 10.78 -11.75 9.47
C SER A 228 10.08 -12.09 8.14
N LEU A 229 8.77 -12.38 8.18
CA LEU A 229 7.94 -12.70 7.01
C LEU A 229 7.24 -11.48 6.41
N HIS A 230 7.54 -10.28 6.93
CA HIS A 230 6.92 -9.07 6.39
C HIS A 230 7.33 -8.82 4.94
N PRO A 231 6.39 -8.55 4.00
CA PRO A 231 6.68 -8.39 2.57
C PRO A 231 7.75 -7.35 2.26
N GLU A 232 7.88 -6.31 3.08
CA GLU A 232 8.94 -5.32 2.90
C GLU A 232 10.34 -5.89 3.17
N LEU A 233 10.50 -6.91 4.03
CA LEU A 233 11.76 -7.61 4.24
C LEU A 233 11.97 -8.71 3.20
N LEU A 234 10.93 -9.48 2.89
CA LEU A 234 10.96 -10.51 1.83
C LEU A 234 11.34 -9.92 0.48
N LYS A 235 10.92 -8.69 0.19
CA LYS A 235 11.34 -7.99 -1.03
C LYS A 235 12.87 -7.87 -1.13
N TYR A 236 13.58 -7.57 -0.06
CA TYR A 236 15.05 -7.49 -0.07
C TYR A 236 15.70 -8.86 -0.29
N ASP A 237 15.13 -9.93 0.29
CA ASP A 237 15.59 -11.30 0.05
C ASP A 237 15.41 -11.70 -1.43
N LYS A 238 14.28 -11.34 -2.03
CA LYS A 238 14.03 -11.57 -3.46
C LYS A 238 14.95 -10.74 -4.36
N LEU A 239 15.23 -9.49 -3.99
CA LEU A 239 16.21 -8.64 -4.69
C LEU A 239 17.61 -9.22 -4.59
N TYR A 240 18.04 -9.67 -3.40
CA TYR A 240 19.33 -10.32 -3.20
C TYR A 240 19.46 -11.56 -4.12
N LYS A 241 18.45 -12.42 -4.12
CA LYS A 241 18.39 -13.58 -5.00
C LYS A 241 18.45 -13.19 -6.49
N SER A 242 17.83 -12.08 -6.89
CA SER A 242 17.91 -11.62 -8.27
C SER A 242 19.33 -11.20 -8.67
N VAL A 243 20.10 -10.64 -7.73
CA VAL A 243 21.53 -10.31 -7.97
C VAL A 243 22.38 -11.56 -8.08
N GLU A 244 22.07 -12.63 -7.32
CA GLU A 244 22.71 -13.95 -7.50
C GLU A 244 22.46 -14.51 -8.91
N GLN A 245 21.19 -14.44 -9.40
CA GLN A 245 20.86 -14.84 -10.77
C GLN A 245 21.54 -13.95 -11.81
N SER A 246 21.71 -12.64 -11.53
CA SER A 246 22.50 -11.73 -12.37
C SER A 246 23.98 -12.18 -12.48
N GLU A 247 24.57 -12.69 -11.41
CA GLU A 247 25.93 -13.21 -11.43
C GLU A 247 26.04 -14.52 -12.21
N LEU A 248 25.09 -15.45 -12.04
CA LEU A 248 25.01 -16.67 -12.83
C LEU A 248 24.87 -16.37 -14.33
N LEU A 249 24.05 -15.39 -14.68
CA LEU A 249 23.93 -14.90 -16.05
C LEU A 249 25.25 -14.32 -16.56
N ASN A 250 25.92 -13.45 -15.77
CA ASN A 250 27.21 -12.86 -16.11
C ASN A 250 28.25 -13.95 -16.42
N GLN A 251 28.29 -15.03 -15.63
CA GLN A 251 29.18 -16.17 -15.86
C GLN A 251 28.84 -16.96 -17.15
N LYS A 252 27.55 -17.05 -17.51
CA LYS A 252 27.14 -17.66 -18.79
C LYS A 252 27.48 -16.79 -19.99
N GLU A 253 27.36 -15.46 -19.85
CA GLU A 253 27.69 -14.51 -20.92
C GLU A 253 29.20 -14.35 -21.14
N GLN A 254 30.04 -14.86 -20.25
CA GLN A 254 31.50 -15.00 -20.49
C GLN A 254 31.83 -16.14 -21.46
N LYS A 255 30.93 -17.08 -21.66
CA LYS A 255 31.17 -18.23 -22.54
C LYS A 255 31.13 -17.81 -24.00
N PRO A 256 31.83 -18.56 -24.91
CA PRO A 256 31.80 -18.26 -26.33
C PRO A 256 30.39 -18.35 -26.92
N MET A 257 30.15 -17.61 -27.99
CA MET A 257 28.96 -17.79 -28.84
C MET A 257 29.38 -18.57 -30.11
N ILE A 258 28.54 -19.48 -30.54
CA ILE A 258 28.77 -20.27 -31.77
C ILE A 258 27.91 -19.68 -32.88
N GLY A 259 28.52 -19.37 -34.02
CA GLY A 259 27.84 -18.86 -35.19
C GLY A 259 27.85 -19.90 -36.33
N PHE A 260 26.71 -20.04 -37.00
CA PHE A 260 26.59 -20.77 -38.24
C PHE A 260 26.26 -19.79 -39.35
N GLY A 261 26.85 -19.99 -40.52
CA GLY A 261 26.62 -19.14 -41.69
C GLY A 261 26.66 -19.89 -42.98
N LEU A 262 26.10 -19.30 -44.00
CA LEU A 262 26.15 -19.75 -45.38
C LEU A 262 26.39 -18.52 -46.27
N ASP A 263 27.46 -18.60 -47.05
CA ASP A 263 27.72 -17.63 -48.09
C ASP A 263 27.46 -18.26 -49.47
N TYR A 264 26.76 -17.54 -50.32
CA TYR A 264 26.57 -17.84 -51.72
C TYR A 264 27.22 -16.73 -52.55
N VAL A 265 28.14 -17.11 -53.48
CA VAL A 265 28.80 -16.16 -54.38
C VAL A 265 28.47 -16.54 -55.81
N ALA A 266 27.81 -15.61 -56.52
CA ALA A 266 27.52 -15.78 -57.91
C ALA A 266 28.78 -15.52 -58.76
N VAL A 267 29.08 -16.42 -59.68
CA VAL A 267 30.26 -16.42 -60.53
C VAL A 267 29.87 -16.31 -61.99
N SER A 268 30.51 -15.45 -62.77
CA SER A 268 30.27 -15.33 -64.21
C SER A 268 31.10 -16.39 -64.95
N GLU A 269 30.52 -16.96 -66.04
CA GLU A 269 31.30 -17.80 -66.99
C GLU A 269 32.41 -17.02 -67.64
N ARG A 270 33.53 -17.67 -67.84
CA ARG A 270 34.65 -17.11 -68.64
C ARG A 270 34.37 -17.31 -70.12
N PRO A 271 34.35 -16.23 -70.89
CA PRO A 271 34.16 -16.36 -72.35
C PRO A 271 35.33 -17.17 -72.98
N ASN A 272 35.01 -17.97 -73.94
CA ASN A 272 35.96 -18.76 -74.73
C ASN A 272 36.75 -19.85 -73.97
N MET A 273 36.27 -20.31 -72.79
CA MET A 273 36.85 -21.42 -72.05
C MET A 273 35.80 -22.52 -71.84
N SER A 274 36.16 -23.75 -72.21
CA SER A 274 35.27 -24.91 -72.04
C SER A 274 35.89 -25.90 -71.03
N PHE A 275 35.44 -25.82 -69.78
CA PHE A 275 35.75 -26.81 -68.75
C PHE A 275 34.52 -26.99 -67.84
N SER A 276 34.39 -28.14 -67.17
CA SER A 276 33.16 -28.60 -66.49
C SER A 276 32.64 -27.71 -65.38
N ASP A 277 33.50 -26.84 -64.80
CA ASP A 277 33.15 -25.97 -63.68
C ASP A 277 33.11 -24.49 -64.08
N ASN A 278 33.07 -24.13 -65.36
CA ASN A 278 33.04 -22.73 -65.81
C ASN A 278 31.73 -22.05 -65.40
N GLY A 279 31.82 -20.92 -64.69
CA GLY A 279 30.67 -20.18 -64.17
C GLY A 279 30.00 -20.81 -62.94
N LYS A 280 30.60 -21.85 -62.33
CA LYS A 280 30.03 -22.52 -61.17
C LYS A 280 30.09 -21.60 -59.94
N ASP A 281 28.88 -21.36 -59.36
CA ASP A 281 28.74 -20.57 -58.15
C ASP A 281 29.40 -21.23 -56.94
N ILE A 282 29.82 -20.39 -55.97
CA ILE A 282 30.45 -20.84 -54.73
C ILE A 282 29.46 -20.86 -53.61
N VAL A 283 29.29 -22.02 -52.96
CA VAL A 283 28.49 -22.15 -51.71
C VAL A 283 29.47 -22.50 -50.60
N MET A 284 29.51 -21.63 -49.55
CA MET A 284 30.49 -21.78 -48.46
C MET A 284 29.76 -21.79 -47.10
N PRO A 285 29.52 -22.99 -46.51
CA PRO A 285 29.08 -23.09 -45.12
C PRO A 285 30.22 -22.62 -44.19
N MET A 286 29.85 -21.87 -43.12
CA MET A 286 30.81 -21.29 -42.17
C MET A 286 30.41 -21.60 -40.74
N VAL A 287 31.38 -21.86 -39.89
CA VAL A 287 31.24 -21.91 -38.44
C VAL A 287 32.14 -20.80 -37.87
N SER A 288 31.59 -20.00 -36.97
CA SER A 288 32.34 -18.92 -36.30
C SER A 288 32.22 -19.05 -34.78
N LEU A 289 33.22 -18.57 -34.07
CA LEU A 289 33.28 -18.56 -32.61
C LEU A 289 33.59 -17.15 -32.15
N SER A 290 32.71 -16.59 -31.34
CA SER A 290 32.89 -15.26 -30.72
C SER A 290 33.25 -15.43 -29.24
N ILE A 291 34.46 -14.94 -28.85
CA ILE A 291 35.01 -15.09 -27.49
C ILE A 291 35.38 -13.69 -26.95
N PRO A 292 34.90 -13.31 -25.74
CA PRO A 292 35.25 -12.01 -25.13
C PRO A 292 36.64 -12.05 -24.45
N ILE A 293 37.74 -12.04 -25.23
CA ILE A 293 39.10 -12.28 -24.72
C ILE A 293 39.64 -11.08 -23.91
N PHE A 294 39.39 -9.84 -24.34
CA PHE A 294 40.00 -8.62 -23.76
C PHE A 294 38.98 -7.77 -22.97
N SER A 295 37.90 -8.33 -22.48
CA SER A 295 36.84 -7.59 -21.83
C SER A 295 36.93 -7.62 -20.31
N LYS A 296 37.10 -6.44 -19.66
CA LYS A 296 36.94 -6.27 -18.21
C LYS A 296 35.45 -6.21 -17.79
N LYS A 297 34.50 -6.26 -18.74
CA LYS A 297 33.05 -6.09 -18.50
C LYS A 297 32.56 -7.08 -17.46
N HIS A 298 32.90 -8.34 -17.60
CA HIS A 298 32.39 -9.40 -16.74
C HIS A 298 32.95 -9.35 -15.31
N SER A 299 34.26 -9.10 -15.14
CA SER A 299 34.88 -8.93 -13.83
C SER A 299 34.35 -7.69 -13.10
N SER A 300 34.09 -6.60 -13.81
CA SER A 300 33.45 -5.41 -13.28
C SER A 300 32.00 -5.72 -12.86
N LYS A 301 31.24 -6.47 -13.67
CA LYS A 301 29.88 -6.88 -13.33
C LYS A 301 29.82 -7.76 -12.07
N THR A 302 30.74 -8.72 -11.92
CA THR A 302 30.88 -9.51 -10.69
C THR A 302 31.11 -8.62 -9.46
N LYS A 303 31.99 -7.61 -9.57
CA LYS A 303 32.24 -6.66 -8.48
C LYS A 303 31.00 -5.81 -8.17
N GLN A 304 30.29 -5.33 -9.21
CA GLN A 304 29.03 -4.60 -9.04
C GLN A 304 27.97 -5.47 -8.35
N ASN A 305 27.83 -6.74 -8.74
CA ASN A 305 26.88 -7.68 -8.12
C ASN A 305 27.20 -7.89 -6.63
N LYS A 306 28.48 -8.07 -6.24
CA LYS A 306 28.87 -8.18 -4.83
C LYS A 306 28.51 -6.92 -4.02
N LEU A 307 28.88 -5.74 -4.53
CA LEU A 307 28.55 -4.48 -3.87
C LEU A 307 27.04 -4.27 -3.75
N LYS A 308 26.27 -4.69 -4.77
CA LYS A 308 24.81 -4.59 -4.73
C LYS A 308 24.18 -5.56 -3.70
N GLN A 309 24.77 -6.74 -3.51
CA GLN A 309 24.34 -7.66 -2.46
C GLN A 309 24.60 -7.06 -1.07
N GLU A 310 25.78 -6.47 -0.84
CA GLU A 310 26.10 -5.79 0.42
C GLU A 310 25.15 -4.61 0.68
N GLU A 311 24.89 -3.77 -0.33
CA GLU A 311 23.90 -2.67 -0.26
C GLU A 311 22.52 -3.19 0.17
N LEU A 312 22.05 -4.28 -0.45
CA LEU A 312 20.74 -4.85 -0.14
C LEU A 312 20.64 -5.43 1.27
N LEU A 313 21.74 -5.96 1.82
CA LEU A 313 21.79 -6.40 3.21
C LEU A 313 21.68 -5.22 4.19
N PHE A 314 22.37 -4.11 3.92
CA PHE A 314 22.23 -2.88 4.72
C PHE A 314 20.82 -2.28 4.61
N ASP A 315 20.26 -2.21 3.42
CA ASP A 315 18.89 -1.74 3.19
C ASP A 315 17.87 -2.59 3.97
N LYS A 316 18.02 -3.91 3.93
CA LYS A 316 17.19 -4.84 4.72
C LYS A 316 17.31 -4.56 6.21
N GLN A 317 18.54 -4.39 6.72
CA GLN A 317 18.79 -4.09 8.13
C GLN A 317 18.15 -2.77 8.56
N ILE A 318 18.32 -1.70 7.76
CA ILE A 318 17.69 -0.40 8.01
C ILE A 318 16.17 -0.55 8.06
N ARG A 319 15.61 -1.32 7.11
CA ARG A 319 14.15 -1.53 7.09
C ARG A 319 13.68 -2.34 8.28
N GLN A 320 14.38 -3.39 8.64
CA GLN A 320 14.09 -4.21 9.81
C GLN A 320 14.07 -3.37 11.08
N ASN A 321 15.11 -2.57 11.33
CA ASN A 321 15.19 -1.68 12.50
C ASN A 321 13.97 -0.73 12.54
N LYS A 322 13.57 -0.17 11.40
CA LYS A 322 12.40 0.71 11.33
C LYS A 322 11.08 -0.02 11.65
N LEU A 323 10.90 -1.23 11.12
CA LEU A 323 9.68 -2.02 11.37
C LEU A 323 9.61 -2.47 12.83
N THR A 324 10.73 -2.88 13.42
CA THR A 324 10.83 -3.24 14.85
C THR A 324 10.47 -2.04 15.74
N SER A 325 11.07 -0.87 15.47
CA SER A 325 10.73 0.36 16.22
C SER A 325 9.26 0.74 16.08
N MET A 326 8.67 0.60 14.88
CA MET A 326 7.24 0.86 14.67
C MET A 326 6.37 -0.11 15.48
N LEU A 327 6.74 -1.39 15.52
CA LEU A 327 6.00 -2.40 16.28
C LEU A 327 6.04 -2.12 17.79
N ASP A 328 7.24 -1.89 18.33
CA ASP A 328 7.41 -1.59 19.75
C ASP A 328 6.66 -0.32 20.16
N THR A 329 6.75 0.72 19.34
CA THR A 329 5.99 1.96 19.56
C THR A 329 4.49 1.70 19.56
N ALA A 330 3.98 0.98 18.55
CA ALA A 330 2.56 0.70 18.44
C ALA A 330 2.02 -0.17 19.61
N ILE A 331 2.79 -1.14 20.07
CA ILE A 331 2.42 -1.96 21.24
C ILE A 331 2.31 -1.08 22.49
N ASN A 332 3.32 -0.25 22.76
CA ASN A 332 3.35 0.60 23.96
C ASN A 332 2.26 1.68 23.91
N GLU A 333 2.03 2.32 22.76
CA GLU A 333 0.96 3.30 22.61
C GLU A 333 -0.43 2.67 22.71
N ARG A 334 -0.62 1.42 22.24
CA ARG A 334 -1.87 0.68 22.43
C ARG A 334 -2.16 0.41 23.90
N ILE A 335 -1.14 0.01 24.66
CA ILE A 335 -1.23 -0.19 26.13
C ILE A 335 -1.57 1.13 26.82
N ALA A 336 -0.88 2.21 26.48
CA ALA A 336 -1.14 3.54 27.03
C ALA A 336 -2.57 4.03 26.73
N ALA A 337 -3.07 3.77 25.51
CA ALA A 337 -4.45 4.08 25.13
C ALA A 337 -5.47 3.31 25.98
N LYS A 338 -5.22 2.03 26.26
CA LYS A 338 -6.09 1.23 27.15
C LYS A 338 -6.09 1.76 28.57
N ILE A 339 -4.94 2.07 29.12
CA ILE A 339 -4.82 2.68 30.48
C ILE A 339 -5.58 4.02 30.53
N SER A 340 -5.43 4.86 29.50
CA SER A 340 -6.16 6.11 29.38
C SER A 340 -7.66 5.91 29.34
N PHE A 341 -8.15 4.96 28.52
CA PHE A 341 -9.55 4.60 28.44
C PHE A 341 -10.13 4.18 29.80
N ASP A 342 -9.49 3.23 30.47
CA ASP A 342 -9.94 2.71 31.76
C ASP A 342 -9.95 3.80 32.85
N THR A 343 -8.95 4.68 32.84
CA THR A 343 -8.87 5.81 33.76
C THR A 343 -10.01 6.81 33.54
N HIS A 344 -10.27 7.19 32.27
CA HIS A 344 -11.35 8.14 31.96
C HIS A 344 -12.74 7.54 32.20
N MET A 345 -12.92 6.23 32.00
CA MET A 345 -14.17 5.53 32.36
C MET A 345 -14.44 5.66 33.86
N LYS A 346 -13.46 5.33 34.74
CA LYS A 346 -13.58 5.47 36.18
C LYS A 346 -13.81 6.92 36.61
N ASN A 347 -13.16 7.88 35.95
CA ASN A 347 -13.32 9.31 36.26
C ASN A 347 -14.74 9.79 35.85
N LEU A 348 -15.30 9.29 34.74
CA LEU A 348 -16.68 9.59 34.34
C LEU A 348 -17.69 9.11 35.39
N GLU A 349 -17.56 7.89 35.90
CA GLU A 349 -18.43 7.38 36.98
C GLU A 349 -18.40 8.26 38.24
N LYS A 350 -17.21 8.79 38.59
CA LYS A 350 -17.05 9.70 39.73
C LYS A 350 -17.64 11.07 39.41
N ALA A 351 -17.44 11.58 38.18
CA ALA A 351 -17.99 12.85 37.75
C ALA A 351 -19.52 12.83 37.68
N ASP A 352 -20.13 11.73 37.23
CA ASP A 352 -21.58 11.53 37.23
C ASP A 352 -22.14 11.56 38.68
N SER A 353 -21.46 10.89 39.61
CA SER A 353 -21.84 10.91 41.04
C SER A 353 -21.74 12.30 41.63
N ALA A 354 -20.65 13.01 41.33
CA ALA A 354 -20.44 14.41 41.82
C ALA A 354 -21.49 15.37 41.27
N GLU A 355 -21.82 15.25 39.95
CA GLU A 355 -22.84 16.05 39.30
C GLU A 355 -24.21 15.91 39.99
N GLN A 356 -24.61 14.67 40.29
CA GLN A 356 -25.90 14.45 41.01
C GLN A 356 -25.94 15.07 42.38
N ILE A 357 -24.83 15.05 43.13
CA ILE A 357 -24.71 15.69 44.44
C ILE A 357 -24.79 17.22 44.30
N LEU A 358 -24.02 17.81 43.35
CA LEU A 358 -23.98 19.23 43.12
C LEU A 358 -25.33 19.78 42.65
N LEU A 359 -26.05 19.07 41.76
CA LEU A 359 -27.39 19.47 41.35
C LEU A 359 -28.37 19.58 42.52
N LYS A 360 -28.40 18.56 43.40
CA LYS A 360 -29.26 18.58 44.61
C LYS A 360 -28.87 19.73 45.56
N SER A 361 -27.56 19.97 45.71
CA SER A 361 -27.07 21.06 46.54
C SER A 361 -27.39 22.45 45.97
N TYR A 362 -27.38 22.58 44.65
CA TYR A 362 -27.81 23.80 43.95
C TYR A 362 -29.34 24.04 44.11
N GLU A 363 -30.16 22.98 43.92
CA GLU A 363 -31.61 23.04 44.12
C GLU A 363 -31.98 23.50 45.55
N SER A 364 -31.20 23.11 46.57
CA SER A 364 -31.37 23.50 47.96
C SER A 364 -30.80 24.91 48.25
N GLY A 365 -30.13 25.55 47.31
CA GLY A 365 -29.50 26.83 47.46
C GLY A 365 -28.21 26.83 48.28
N SER A 366 -27.58 25.66 48.47
CA SER A 366 -26.39 25.51 49.32
C SER A 366 -25.08 25.78 48.58
N ILE A 367 -25.06 25.81 47.25
CA ILE A 367 -23.86 26.05 46.42
C ILE A 367 -24.17 27.01 45.25
N ASN A 368 -23.10 27.47 44.61
CA ASN A 368 -23.13 28.30 43.43
C ASN A 368 -23.34 27.41 42.17
N PHE A 369 -23.99 27.93 41.12
CA PHE A 369 -24.16 27.24 39.86
C PHE A 369 -22.81 26.95 39.15
N ASN A 370 -21.78 27.73 39.42
CA ASN A 370 -20.44 27.51 38.89
C ASN A 370 -19.88 26.13 39.22
N ASP A 371 -20.16 25.55 40.41
CA ASP A 371 -19.70 24.26 40.81
C ASP A 371 -20.32 23.15 39.92
N VAL A 372 -21.56 23.34 39.46
CA VAL A 372 -22.24 22.44 38.52
C VAL A 372 -21.62 22.54 37.10
N LEU A 373 -21.28 23.77 36.67
CA LEU A 373 -20.62 23.99 35.39
C LEU A 373 -19.22 23.35 35.35
N ASP A 374 -18.46 23.51 36.42
CA ASP A 374 -17.09 22.98 36.51
C ASP A 374 -17.07 21.44 36.40
N ILE A 375 -18.00 20.75 37.07
CA ILE A 375 -18.10 19.28 36.95
C ILE A 375 -18.57 18.84 35.57
N GLN A 376 -19.46 19.61 34.92
CA GLN A 376 -19.89 19.37 33.55
C GLN A 376 -18.74 19.50 32.53
N GLU A 377 -17.93 20.54 32.70
CA GLU A 377 -16.75 20.71 31.86
C GLU A 377 -15.75 19.55 32.02
N LEU A 378 -15.51 19.16 33.28
CA LEU A 378 -14.64 18.04 33.59
C LEU A 378 -15.18 16.72 32.98
N LYS A 379 -16.49 16.48 33.06
CA LYS A 379 -17.17 15.36 32.48
C LYS A 379 -17.05 15.30 30.94
N LEU A 380 -17.32 16.43 30.27
CA LEU A 380 -17.14 16.55 28.82
C LEU A 380 -15.67 16.29 28.43
N LYS A 381 -14.71 16.82 29.17
CA LYS A 381 -13.29 16.56 28.95
C LYS A 381 -12.95 15.07 29.05
N PHE A 382 -13.50 14.35 30.03
CA PHE A 382 -13.29 12.91 30.16
C PHE A 382 -13.94 12.12 29.02
N GLN A 383 -15.16 12.45 28.60
CA GLN A 383 -15.83 11.85 27.45
C GLN A 383 -15.00 12.02 26.17
N MET A 384 -14.53 13.24 25.89
CA MET A 384 -13.69 13.52 24.72
C MET A 384 -12.37 12.75 24.75
N LYS A 385 -11.74 12.66 25.92
CA LYS A 385 -10.49 11.91 26.09
C LYS A 385 -10.69 10.39 25.98
N GLN A 386 -11.83 9.88 26.42
CA GLN A 386 -12.18 8.45 26.27
C GLN A 386 -12.31 8.08 24.79
N ILE A 387 -12.96 8.92 23.97
CA ILE A 387 -13.07 8.68 22.51
C ILE A 387 -11.70 8.79 21.83
N GLU A 388 -10.84 9.72 22.25
CA GLU A 388 -9.45 9.77 21.74
C GLU A 388 -8.64 8.51 22.09
N ALA A 389 -8.84 7.96 23.28
CA ALA A 389 -8.20 6.73 23.71
C ALA A 389 -8.69 5.53 22.86
N ILE A 390 -9.99 5.42 22.57
CA ILE A 390 -10.55 4.41 21.65
C ILE A 390 -9.89 4.53 20.27
N LYS A 391 -9.84 5.74 19.71
CA LYS A 391 -9.18 5.99 18.41
C LYS A 391 -7.73 5.53 18.44
N SER A 392 -6.96 5.96 19.43
CA SER A 392 -5.54 5.59 19.56
C SER A 392 -5.38 4.07 19.63
N PHE A 393 -6.16 3.40 20.44
CA PHE A 393 -6.13 1.94 20.56
C PHE A 393 -6.32 1.23 19.22
N TYR A 394 -7.31 1.62 18.44
CA TYR A 394 -7.60 1.00 17.15
C TYR A 394 -6.60 1.38 16.06
N ILE A 395 -6.07 2.60 16.07
CA ILE A 395 -4.99 3.00 15.16
C ILE A 395 -3.73 2.18 15.44
N GLN A 396 -3.33 2.02 16.71
CA GLN A 396 -2.16 1.22 17.05
C GLN A 396 -2.37 -0.26 16.76
N SER A 397 -3.56 -0.80 17.00
CA SER A 397 -3.92 -2.16 16.57
C SER A 397 -3.81 -2.34 15.05
N THR A 398 -4.19 -1.32 14.27
CA THR A 398 -4.01 -1.35 12.81
C THR A 398 -2.54 -1.39 12.40
N ILE A 399 -1.67 -0.65 13.09
CA ILE A 399 -0.21 -0.66 12.84
C ILE A 399 0.38 -2.03 13.19
N ILE A 400 -0.01 -2.59 14.32
CA ILE A 400 0.41 -3.94 14.74
C ILE A 400 -0.01 -4.97 13.68
N ASN A 401 -1.27 -4.95 13.23
CA ASN A 401 -1.77 -5.85 12.19
C ASN A 401 -1.05 -5.68 10.85
N TYR A 402 -0.68 -4.44 10.48
CA TYR A 402 0.13 -4.17 9.29
C TYR A 402 1.49 -4.86 9.37
N LEU A 403 2.08 -4.94 10.56
CA LEU A 403 3.43 -5.46 10.79
C LEU A 403 3.46 -6.98 11.00
N SER A 404 2.38 -7.58 11.54
CA SER A 404 2.34 -8.99 11.97
C SER A 404 1.56 -9.92 11.04
N ASN A 405 0.60 -9.40 10.26
CA ASN A 405 -0.24 -10.16 9.34
C ASN A 405 0.12 -9.86 7.88
#